data_a982e6cd37e8fcfbba964a3f7caba6b6
#
_entry.id   a982e6cd37e8fcfbba964a3f7caba6b6
#
_cell.length_a   1.000
_cell.length_b   1.000
_cell.length_c   1.000
_cell.angle_alpha   90.00
_cell.angle_beta   90.00
_cell.angle_gamma   90.00
#
_symmetry.space_group_name_H-M   'P 1'
#
loop_
_entity.id
_entity.type
_entity.pdbx_description
1 polymer ?
#
loop_
_entity_poly.entity_id
_entity_poly.type
_entity_poly.pdbx_seq_one_letter_code
_entity_poly.pdbx_strand_id
1 'polypeptide(L)'
;MMNYLHKSFILLIILFVFFGCQEPPKETATKGNLKCLVDESLYPMVSAIKDSFSLKYPETKIELVKVKAKEGIVKMLNGEETMFISSRALTEDEVNFYDKTKSQVKIIKFCYDALTAVVDSNHKLNRIITTELKQLLLGNSKQYRIYIPDQNSGIFENLKVDLTDKQNPKGAYIVKNEEEVVKRVKKDKNSIGLVGLNVANNSKLKILRIGTDERSATGGVYYEPAAGYLANGEYPLIRACFILLNEIGVYVGSGFTSYITSSEGQKIVLSYGLGPATVPIKYKQIVRMR
;
A
#
# COMPACT_ATOMS: atom_id res chain seq x y z
N MET A 1 74.98 8.99 -12.19
CA MET A 1 74.12 8.38 -11.20
C MET A 1 72.86 9.27 -10.86
N MET A 2 72.99 10.57 -10.79
CA MET A 2 71.91 11.52 -10.45
C MET A 2 70.77 11.58 -11.49
N ASN A 3 71.02 11.39 -12.78
CA ASN A 3 70.02 11.44 -13.84
C ASN A 3 69.05 10.23 -13.85
N TYR A 4 69.42 9.08 -13.31
CA TYR A 4 68.56 7.90 -13.24
C TYR A 4 67.57 7.99 -12.05
N LEU A 5 67.97 8.59 -10.94
CA LEU A 5 67.09 8.82 -9.80
C LEU A 5 65.93 9.81 -10.15
N HIS A 6 66.22 10.89 -10.90
CA HIS A 6 65.23 11.84 -11.34
C HIS A 6 64.20 11.22 -12.32
N LYS A 7 64.68 10.38 -13.26
CA LYS A 7 63.76 9.69 -14.20
C LYS A 7 62.90 8.65 -13.49
N SER A 8 63.47 7.94 -12.51
CA SER A 8 62.70 6.99 -11.71
C SER A 8 61.66 7.63 -10.82
N PHE A 9 61.97 8.81 -10.26
CA PHE A 9 61.04 9.60 -9.43
C PHE A 9 59.87 10.20 -10.25
N ILE A 10 60.15 10.69 -11.47
CA ILE A 10 59.13 11.20 -12.41
C ILE A 10 58.22 10.06 -12.88
N LEU A 11 58.77 8.84 -13.14
CA LEU A 11 57.98 7.67 -13.51
C LEU A 11 57.07 7.20 -12.38
N LEU A 12 57.54 7.29 -11.12
CA LEU A 12 56.72 6.97 -9.94
C LEU A 12 55.56 7.96 -9.72
N ILE A 13 55.80 9.24 -9.96
CA ILE A 13 54.76 10.28 -9.88
C ILE A 13 53.70 10.11 -10.98
N ILE A 14 54.09 9.74 -12.20
CA ILE A 14 53.18 9.47 -13.31
C ILE A 14 52.32 8.23 -13.01
N LEU A 15 52.90 7.20 -12.36
CA LEU A 15 52.11 6.02 -11.96
C LEU A 15 51.02 6.32 -10.89
N PHE A 16 51.26 7.30 -9.99
CA PHE A 16 50.28 7.73 -8.98
C PHE A 16 49.13 8.56 -9.54
N VAL A 17 49.29 9.22 -10.69
CA VAL A 17 48.24 10.01 -11.32
C VAL A 17 47.19 9.14 -12.02
N PHE A 18 47.52 7.87 -12.34
CA PHE A 18 46.57 6.92 -12.94
C PHE A 18 45.70 6.15 -11.90
N PHE A 19 45.97 6.31 -10.60
CA PHE A 19 45.00 5.97 -9.56
C PHE A 19 43.97 7.09 -9.36
N GLY A 20 43.51 7.66 -10.48
CA GLY A 20 42.45 8.62 -10.49
C GLY A 20 41.21 8.04 -9.86
N CYS A 21 40.60 8.78 -8.93
CA CYS A 21 39.32 8.51 -8.34
C CYS A 21 38.36 7.86 -9.36
N GLN A 22 38.10 6.60 -9.23
CA GLN A 22 36.86 6.04 -9.77
C GLN A 22 35.74 6.76 -9.02
N GLU A 23 35.13 7.74 -9.64
CA GLU A 23 33.87 8.27 -9.12
C GLU A 23 32.97 7.06 -8.85
N PRO A 24 32.35 6.97 -7.64
CA PRO A 24 31.41 5.90 -7.38
C PRO A 24 30.36 5.92 -8.49
N PRO A 25 29.90 4.76 -8.97
CA PRO A 25 28.98 4.69 -10.10
C PRO A 25 27.78 5.56 -9.78
N LYS A 26 27.55 6.59 -10.61
CA LYS A 26 26.54 7.60 -10.39
C LYS A 26 25.17 6.91 -10.42
N GLU A 27 24.47 6.87 -9.29
CA GLU A 27 23.11 6.33 -9.22
C GLU A 27 22.16 7.18 -10.09
N THR A 28 21.19 6.51 -10.70
CA THR A 28 20.18 7.12 -11.57
C THR A 28 18.81 6.52 -11.28
N ALA A 29 17.77 6.97 -11.97
CA ALA A 29 16.43 6.38 -11.87
C ALA A 29 16.36 4.88 -12.21
N THR A 30 17.35 4.37 -12.97
CA THR A 30 17.36 2.99 -13.52
C THR A 30 18.63 2.21 -13.16
N LYS A 31 19.47 2.76 -12.27
CA LYS A 31 20.71 2.14 -11.81
C LYS A 31 21.01 2.53 -10.38
N GLY A 32 21.26 1.56 -9.50
CA GLY A 32 21.58 1.79 -8.09
C GLY A 32 20.78 0.91 -7.16
N ASN A 33 20.73 1.30 -5.88
CA ASN A 33 20.09 0.52 -4.83
C ASN A 33 18.93 1.32 -4.22
N LEU A 34 17.89 0.59 -3.79
CA LEU A 34 16.75 1.15 -3.08
C LEU A 34 16.31 0.19 -1.98
N LYS A 35 16.21 0.69 -0.74
CA LYS A 35 15.43 0.05 0.31
C LYS A 35 14.06 0.71 0.35
N CYS A 36 13.00 -0.06 0.11
CA CYS A 36 11.62 0.40 0.09
C CYS A 36 10.81 -0.30 1.16
N LEU A 37 10.30 0.45 2.12
CA LEU A 37 9.31 -0.07 3.06
C LEU A 37 7.97 -0.25 2.35
N VAL A 38 7.25 -1.32 2.69
CA VAL A 38 5.94 -1.62 2.09
C VAL A 38 4.97 -2.06 3.18
N ASP A 39 3.80 -1.45 3.19
CA ASP A 39 2.70 -1.92 4.04
C ASP A 39 2.37 -3.39 3.77
N GLU A 40 2.19 -4.16 4.84
CA GLU A 40 2.00 -5.62 4.75
C GLU A 40 0.83 -6.01 3.82
N SER A 41 -0.23 -5.20 3.75
CA SER A 41 -1.41 -5.46 2.91
C SER A 41 -1.12 -5.29 1.40
N LEU A 42 -0.14 -4.46 1.03
CA LEU A 42 0.22 -4.17 -0.36
C LEU A 42 1.42 -4.98 -0.85
N TYR A 43 2.12 -5.67 0.05
CA TYR A 43 3.39 -6.33 -0.24
C TYR A 43 3.37 -7.28 -1.46
N PRO A 44 2.36 -8.17 -1.64
CA PRO A 44 2.34 -9.06 -2.80
C PRO A 44 2.30 -8.33 -4.14
N MET A 45 1.45 -7.29 -4.24
CA MET A 45 1.34 -6.46 -5.44
C MET A 45 2.63 -5.67 -5.72
N VAL A 46 3.19 -5.02 -4.69
CA VAL A 46 4.41 -4.23 -4.83
C VAL A 46 5.60 -5.12 -5.20
N SER A 47 5.66 -6.37 -4.68
CA SER A 47 6.65 -7.35 -5.09
C SER A 47 6.56 -7.66 -6.60
N ALA A 48 5.36 -7.88 -7.13
CA ALA A 48 5.18 -8.11 -8.56
C ALA A 48 5.58 -6.88 -9.41
N ILE A 49 5.27 -5.67 -8.93
CA ILE A 49 5.71 -4.42 -9.60
C ILE A 49 7.24 -4.31 -9.58
N LYS A 50 7.87 -4.59 -8.43
CA LYS A 50 9.34 -4.58 -8.28
C LYS A 50 9.99 -5.60 -9.23
N ASP A 51 9.45 -6.82 -9.34
CA ASP A 51 10.00 -7.85 -10.22
C ASP A 51 9.93 -7.41 -11.69
N SER A 52 8.81 -6.81 -12.11
CA SER A 52 8.64 -6.25 -13.44
C SER A 52 9.57 -5.06 -13.72
N PHE A 53 9.77 -4.18 -12.73
CA PHE A 53 10.71 -3.07 -12.83
C PHE A 53 12.16 -3.55 -12.96
N SER A 54 12.58 -4.50 -12.11
CA SER A 54 13.95 -5.03 -12.12
C SER A 54 14.25 -5.83 -13.39
N LEU A 55 13.26 -6.49 -13.98
CA LEU A 55 13.40 -7.13 -15.29
C LEU A 55 13.70 -6.11 -16.40
N LYS A 56 13.03 -4.95 -16.35
CA LYS A 56 13.22 -3.86 -17.32
C LYS A 56 14.51 -3.07 -17.09
N TYR A 57 14.94 -2.94 -15.82
CA TYR A 57 16.11 -2.17 -15.39
C TYR A 57 17.03 -3.04 -14.52
N PRO A 58 17.83 -3.92 -15.12
CA PRO A 58 18.60 -4.95 -14.40
C PRO A 58 19.77 -4.41 -13.56
N GLU A 59 20.15 -3.14 -13.75
CA GLU A 59 21.17 -2.49 -12.93
C GLU A 59 20.57 -1.91 -11.61
N THR A 60 19.29 -2.17 -11.32
CA THR A 60 18.65 -1.78 -10.05
C THR A 60 18.59 -2.94 -9.06
N LYS A 61 18.84 -2.63 -7.79
CA LYS A 61 18.62 -3.56 -6.66
C LYS A 61 17.63 -2.96 -5.70
N ILE A 62 16.42 -3.52 -5.66
CA ILE A 62 15.34 -3.07 -4.77
C ILE A 62 15.12 -4.11 -3.69
N GLU A 63 15.37 -3.73 -2.44
CA GLU A 63 15.00 -4.48 -1.25
C GLU A 63 13.63 -4.01 -0.75
N LEU A 64 12.66 -4.92 -0.66
CA LEU A 64 11.36 -4.63 -0.08
C LEU A 64 11.31 -5.11 1.37
N VAL A 65 11.00 -4.21 2.29
CA VAL A 65 10.86 -4.51 3.72
C VAL A 65 9.41 -4.35 4.14
N LYS A 66 8.78 -5.45 4.59
CA LYS A 66 7.39 -5.46 5.05
C LYS A 66 7.29 -4.79 6.42
N VAL A 67 6.43 -3.79 6.54
CA VAL A 67 6.15 -3.07 7.79
C VAL A 67 4.65 -2.80 7.95
N LYS A 68 4.23 -2.36 9.12
CA LYS A 68 2.87 -1.85 9.34
C LYS A 68 2.77 -0.38 8.94
N ALA A 69 1.56 0.05 8.53
CA ALA A 69 1.33 1.40 8.03
C ALA A 69 1.86 2.49 8.97
N LYS A 70 1.55 2.41 10.25
CA LYS A 70 2.00 3.39 11.24
C LYS A 70 3.53 3.44 11.37
N GLU A 71 4.17 2.28 11.43
CA GLU A 71 5.63 2.19 11.52
C GLU A 71 6.31 2.83 10.30
N GLY A 72 5.85 2.46 9.09
CA GLY A 72 6.40 3.02 7.84
C GLY A 72 6.26 4.52 7.76
N ILE A 73 5.08 5.07 8.09
CA ILE A 73 4.86 6.53 8.08
C ILE A 73 5.77 7.24 9.08
N VAL A 74 5.87 6.74 10.32
CA VAL A 74 6.74 7.35 11.34
C VAL A 74 8.20 7.41 10.87
N LYS A 75 8.72 6.31 10.32
CA LYS A 75 10.10 6.28 9.78
C LYS A 75 10.30 7.27 8.63
N MET A 76 9.32 7.40 7.74
CA MET A 76 9.38 8.37 6.65
C MET A 76 9.38 9.81 7.17
N LEU A 77 8.48 10.14 8.08
CA LEU A 77 8.36 11.50 8.62
C LEU A 77 9.57 11.91 9.46
N ASN A 78 10.24 10.96 10.12
CA ASN A 78 11.49 11.20 10.84
C ASN A 78 12.72 11.28 9.91
N GLY A 79 12.56 11.01 8.59
CA GLY A 79 13.68 11.01 7.65
C GLY A 79 14.60 9.79 7.77
N GLU A 80 14.15 8.71 8.42
CA GLU A 80 14.93 7.49 8.63
C GLU A 80 14.99 6.61 7.38
N GLU A 81 14.03 6.76 6.45
CA GLU A 81 13.90 5.94 5.26
C GLU A 81 13.61 6.82 4.02
N THR A 82 13.94 6.30 2.86
CA THR A 82 13.81 7.03 1.59
C THR A 82 12.45 6.82 0.92
N MET A 83 11.88 5.62 1.05
CA MET A 83 10.63 5.27 0.37
C MET A 83 9.76 4.34 1.21
N PHE A 84 8.47 4.66 1.26
CA PHE A 84 7.44 3.80 1.84
C PHE A 84 6.18 3.76 0.97
N ILE A 85 5.64 2.57 0.77
CA ILE A 85 4.36 2.36 0.07
C ILE A 85 3.29 2.05 1.11
N SER A 86 2.37 3.02 1.31
CA SER A 86 1.36 3.04 2.36
C SER A 86 -0.02 2.66 1.85
N SER A 87 -0.75 1.87 2.63
CA SER A 87 -2.15 1.52 2.40
C SER A 87 -3.15 2.55 2.95
N ARG A 88 -2.69 3.67 3.47
CA ARG A 88 -3.54 4.75 3.99
C ARG A 88 -2.92 6.14 3.82
N ALA A 89 -3.74 7.15 3.93
CA ALA A 89 -3.27 8.54 4.07
C ALA A 89 -2.61 8.79 5.45
N LEU A 90 -1.97 9.93 5.59
CA LEU A 90 -1.54 10.46 6.88
C LEU A 90 -2.76 10.82 7.74
N THR A 91 -2.67 10.57 9.04
CA THR A 91 -3.62 11.09 10.02
C THR A 91 -3.44 12.59 10.24
N GLU A 92 -4.39 13.25 10.91
CA GLU A 92 -4.29 14.69 11.24
C GLU A 92 -3.01 15.02 12.02
N ASP A 93 -2.65 14.17 13.01
CA ASP A 93 -1.43 14.36 13.80
C ASP A 93 -0.15 14.19 12.95
N GLU A 94 -0.16 13.22 12.03
CA GLU A 94 0.94 12.99 11.09
C GLU A 94 1.08 14.14 10.08
N VAL A 95 -0.03 14.71 9.59
CA VAL A 95 -0.03 15.91 8.75
C VAL A 95 0.50 17.10 9.52
N ASN A 96 0.04 17.31 10.75
CA ASN A 96 0.53 18.41 11.60
C ASN A 96 2.04 18.29 11.87
N PHE A 97 2.55 17.08 12.08
CA PHE A 97 3.98 16.84 12.22
C PHE A 97 4.73 17.13 10.92
N TYR A 98 4.23 16.64 9.79
CA TYR A 98 4.77 16.88 8.46
C TYR A 98 4.91 18.38 8.17
N ASP A 99 3.88 19.17 8.43
CA ASP A 99 3.86 20.62 8.19
C ASP A 99 4.83 21.37 9.12
N LYS A 100 4.82 21.02 10.43
CA LYS A 100 5.70 21.65 11.42
C LYS A 100 7.19 21.41 11.14
N THR A 101 7.53 20.21 10.70
CA THR A 101 8.91 19.83 10.38
C THR A 101 9.35 20.27 9.00
N LYS A 102 8.44 20.84 8.19
CA LYS A 102 8.68 21.16 6.77
C LYS A 102 9.27 19.99 6.02
N SER A 103 8.70 18.81 6.25
CA SER A 103 9.17 17.56 5.66
C SER A 103 9.23 17.64 4.13
N GLN A 104 10.30 17.12 3.55
CA GLN A 104 10.51 17.06 2.10
C GLN A 104 9.90 15.79 1.47
N VAL A 105 9.22 14.97 2.25
CA VAL A 105 8.57 13.75 1.75
C VAL A 105 7.48 14.09 0.75
N LYS A 106 7.60 13.59 -0.47
CA LYS A 106 6.56 13.67 -1.51
C LYS A 106 5.52 12.58 -1.25
N ILE A 107 4.24 12.93 -1.30
CA ILE A 107 3.12 12.01 -1.07
C ILE A 107 2.34 11.87 -2.37
N ILE A 108 2.41 10.69 -3.00
CA ILE A 108 1.86 10.43 -4.33
C ILE A 108 0.81 9.31 -4.22
N LYS A 109 -0.46 9.62 -4.51
CA LYS A 109 -1.51 8.61 -4.61
C LYS A 109 -1.32 7.78 -5.88
N PHE A 110 -1.35 6.43 -5.78
CA PHE A 110 -1.10 5.58 -6.93
C PHE A 110 -2.17 4.51 -7.18
N CYS A 111 -2.94 4.11 -6.16
CA CYS A 111 -4.06 3.20 -6.37
C CYS A 111 -5.15 3.36 -5.30
N TYR A 112 -6.28 2.71 -5.56
CA TYR A 112 -7.37 2.55 -4.62
C TYR A 112 -7.52 1.07 -4.27
N ASP A 113 -7.46 0.77 -2.99
CA ASP A 113 -7.79 -0.54 -2.39
C ASP A 113 -9.18 -0.46 -1.74
N ALA A 114 -9.68 -1.57 -1.26
CA ALA A 114 -10.94 -1.65 -0.52
C ALA A 114 -10.72 -2.23 0.87
N LEU A 115 -11.36 -1.64 1.87
CA LEU A 115 -11.67 -2.34 3.10
C LEU A 115 -12.82 -3.29 2.83
N THR A 116 -12.60 -4.59 2.99
CA THR A 116 -13.58 -5.63 2.69
C THR A 116 -14.04 -6.35 3.94
N ALA A 117 -15.30 -6.79 3.93
CA ALA A 117 -15.85 -7.71 4.92
C ALA A 117 -15.85 -9.13 4.33
N VAL A 118 -15.19 -10.07 5.01
CA VAL A 118 -15.09 -11.47 4.59
C VAL A 118 -15.75 -12.40 5.61
N VAL A 119 -16.38 -13.45 5.11
CA VAL A 119 -17.00 -14.51 5.91
C VAL A 119 -16.60 -15.88 5.37
N ASP A 120 -16.90 -16.94 6.12
CA ASP A 120 -16.72 -18.30 5.61
C ASP A 120 -17.44 -18.49 4.26
N SER A 121 -16.87 -19.30 3.36
CA SER A 121 -17.40 -19.51 2.00
C SER A 121 -18.86 -20.02 2.00
N ASN A 122 -19.27 -20.78 3.02
CA ASN A 122 -20.61 -21.34 3.18
C ASN A 122 -21.56 -20.46 4.03
N HIS A 123 -21.09 -19.31 4.51
CA HIS A 123 -21.91 -18.40 5.31
C HIS A 123 -23.11 -17.88 4.51
N LYS A 124 -24.30 -17.77 5.13
CA LYS A 124 -25.53 -17.32 4.45
C LYS A 124 -25.53 -15.85 4.08
N LEU A 125 -24.78 -15.02 4.82
CA LEU A 125 -24.66 -13.59 4.56
C LEU A 125 -23.97 -13.36 3.21
N ASN A 126 -24.51 -12.45 2.37
CA ASN A 126 -23.96 -12.10 1.06
C ASN A 126 -23.69 -10.59 0.93
N ARG A 127 -24.23 -9.80 1.85
CA ARG A 127 -24.15 -8.34 1.84
C ARG A 127 -24.30 -7.80 3.26
N ILE A 128 -23.76 -6.59 3.51
CA ILE A 128 -23.88 -5.90 4.78
C ILE A 128 -23.83 -4.39 4.52
N ILE A 129 -24.48 -3.58 5.33
CA ILE A 129 -24.39 -2.12 5.26
C ILE A 129 -23.34 -1.59 6.24
N THR A 130 -22.80 -0.41 5.92
CA THR A 130 -21.77 0.25 6.76
C THR A 130 -22.26 0.52 8.17
N THR A 131 -23.56 0.82 8.35
CA THR A 131 -24.18 1.04 9.68
C THR A 131 -24.16 -0.25 10.53
N GLU A 132 -24.44 -1.41 9.95
CA GLU A 132 -24.37 -2.69 10.68
C GLU A 132 -22.92 -3.00 11.08
N LEU A 133 -21.95 -2.79 10.17
CA LEU A 133 -20.53 -2.94 10.50
C LEU A 133 -20.11 -2.03 11.66
N LYS A 134 -20.57 -0.77 11.65
CA LYS A 134 -20.33 0.18 12.74
C LYS A 134 -20.89 -0.33 14.07
N GLN A 135 -22.11 -0.84 14.10
CA GLN A 135 -22.73 -1.37 15.33
C GLN A 135 -21.95 -2.57 15.89
N LEU A 136 -21.48 -3.47 15.02
CA LEU A 136 -20.63 -4.60 15.41
C LEU A 136 -19.28 -4.12 15.97
N LEU A 137 -18.63 -3.20 15.29
CA LEU A 137 -17.33 -2.64 15.71
C LEU A 137 -17.40 -1.92 17.06
N LEU A 138 -18.44 -1.17 17.30
CA LEU A 138 -18.65 -0.45 18.56
C LEU A 138 -19.16 -1.35 19.71
N GLY A 139 -19.55 -2.60 19.43
CA GLY A 139 -20.07 -3.54 20.41
C GLY A 139 -21.56 -3.36 20.74
N ASN A 140 -22.28 -2.55 19.95
CA ASN A 140 -23.71 -2.33 20.08
C ASN A 140 -24.55 -3.48 19.50
N SER A 141 -23.95 -4.33 18.68
CA SER A 141 -24.52 -5.58 18.16
C SER A 141 -23.58 -6.75 18.46
N LYS A 142 -24.17 -7.93 18.79
CA LYS A 142 -23.45 -9.16 19.05
C LYS A 142 -23.86 -10.28 18.08
N GLN A 143 -24.49 -9.92 16.97
CA GLN A 143 -24.99 -10.87 15.97
C GLN A 143 -23.87 -11.72 15.37
N TYR A 144 -22.71 -11.10 15.12
CA TYR A 144 -21.49 -11.75 14.62
C TYR A 144 -20.29 -11.35 15.45
N ARG A 145 -19.30 -12.24 15.58
CA ARG A 145 -17.99 -11.85 16.04
C ARG A 145 -17.26 -11.17 14.89
N ILE A 146 -16.59 -10.04 15.17
CA ILE A 146 -15.86 -9.31 14.17
C ILE A 146 -14.35 -9.32 14.50
N TYR A 147 -13.55 -9.77 13.55
CA TYR A 147 -12.08 -9.82 13.66
C TYR A 147 -11.44 -8.73 12.82
N ILE A 148 -10.50 -8.00 13.40
CA ILE A 148 -9.75 -6.92 12.75
C ILE A 148 -8.25 -7.04 13.08
N PRO A 149 -7.34 -6.56 12.21
CA PRO A 149 -5.91 -6.49 12.52
C PRO A 149 -5.61 -5.42 13.59
N ASP A 150 -4.39 -5.45 14.13
CA ASP A 150 -3.98 -4.55 15.22
C ASP A 150 -3.96 -3.06 14.85
N GLN A 151 -3.87 -2.23 15.89
CA GLN A 151 -3.97 -0.77 15.83
C GLN A 151 -2.87 -0.06 15.01
N ASN A 152 -1.78 -0.76 14.63
CA ASN A 152 -0.72 -0.19 13.80
C ASN A 152 -0.93 -0.47 12.31
N SER A 153 -1.94 -1.27 11.96
CA SER A 153 -2.29 -1.58 10.56
C SER A 153 -3.03 -0.44 9.88
N GLY A 154 -2.91 -0.35 8.56
CA GLY A 154 -3.70 0.60 7.77
C GLY A 154 -5.20 0.33 7.84
N ILE A 155 -5.61 -0.95 7.97
CA ILE A 155 -7.02 -1.35 8.14
C ILE A 155 -7.62 -0.73 9.41
N PHE A 156 -6.93 -0.83 10.54
CA PHE A 156 -7.43 -0.31 11.82
C PHE A 156 -7.70 1.20 11.76
N GLU A 157 -6.78 1.96 11.16
CA GLU A 157 -6.95 3.41 11.03
C GLU A 157 -8.10 3.76 10.08
N ASN A 158 -8.22 3.08 8.94
CA ASN A 158 -9.35 3.27 8.03
C ASN A 158 -10.70 2.94 8.71
N LEU A 159 -10.77 1.86 9.50
CA LEU A 159 -11.97 1.53 10.28
C LEU A 159 -12.38 2.66 11.23
N LYS A 160 -11.41 3.27 11.90
CA LYS A 160 -11.69 4.40 12.81
C LYS A 160 -12.24 5.60 12.05
N VAL A 161 -11.65 5.94 10.92
CA VAL A 161 -12.04 7.11 10.12
C VAL A 161 -13.37 6.86 9.41
N ASP A 162 -13.51 5.72 8.72
CA ASP A 162 -14.60 5.49 7.76
C ASP A 162 -15.85 4.88 8.39
N LEU A 163 -15.71 4.17 9.53
CA LEU A 163 -16.81 3.40 10.11
C LEU A 163 -17.16 3.78 11.56
N THR A 164 -16.19 4.19 12.39
CA THR A 164 -16.47 4.36 13.83
C THR A 164 -16.36 5.82 14.32
N ASP A 165 -16.33 6.79 13.41
CA ASP A 165 -16.23 8.23 13.73
C ASP A 165 -15.06 8.52 14.69
N LYS A 166 -13.88 7.97 14.36
CA LYS A 166 -12.63 8.03 15.15
C LYS A 166 -12.69 7.32 16.52
N GLN A 167 -13.75 6.57 16.84
CA GLN A 167 -13.86 5.80 18.06
C GLN A 167 -13.09 4.46 17.94
N ASN A 168 -12.58 3.96 19.05
CA ASN A 168 -11.95 2.63 19.08
C ASN A 168 -13.00 1.51 18.92
N PRO A 169 -12.74 0.48 18.11
CA PRO A 169 -13.66 -0.62 17.84
C PRO A 169 -13.73 -1.61 19.01
N LYS A 170 -14.38 -1.23 20.11
CA LYS A 170 -14.47 -2.00 21.38
C LYS A 170 -15.18 -3.35 21.23
N GLY A 171 -16.01 -3.53 20.20
CA GLY A 171 -16.74 -4.78 19.91
C GLY A 171 -15.94 -5.78 19.08
N ALA A 172 -14.77 -5.40 18.59
CA ALA A 172 -13.97 -6.22 17.72
C ALA A 172 -12.89 -7.04 18.46
N TYR A 173 -12.62 -8.24 17.95
CA TYR A 173 -11.47 -9.05 18.36
C TYR A 173 -10.24 -8.63 17.54
N ILE A 174 -9.29 -7.99 18.19
CA ILE A 174 -8.06 -7.51 17.57
C ILE A 174 -7.06 -8.67 17.49
N VAL A 175 -6.52 -8.92 16.29
CA VAL A 175 -5.52 -9.96 16.04
C VAL A 175 -4.27 -9.36 15.39
N LYS A 176 -3.18 -10.14 15.32
CA LYS A 176 -1.85 -9.67 14.97
C LYS A 176 -1.76 -8.98 13.59
N ASN A 177 -2.46 -9.51 12.58
CA ASN A 177 -2.43 -9.04 11.20
C ASN A 177 -3.63 -9.57 10.40
N GLU A 178 -3.76 -9.17 9.13
CA GLU A 178 -4.84 -9.59 8.25
C GLU A 178 -4.83 -11.11 7.96
N GLU A 179 -3.67 -11.75 7.91
CA GLU A 179 -3.56 -13.20 7.72
C GLU A 179 -4.19 -13.96 8.90
N GLU A 180 -3.99 -13.45 10.13
CA GLU A 180 -4.62 -14.02 11.32
C GLU A 180 -6.14 -13.77 11.33
N VAL A 181 -6.63 -12.62 10.83
CA VAL A 181 -8.05 -12.38 10.60
C VAL A 181 -8.64 -13.49 9.72
N VAL A 182 -8.01 -13.75 8.57
CA VAL A 182 -8.45 -14.82 7.64
C VAL A 182 -8.49 -16.19 8.33
N LYS A 183 -7.46 -16.53 9.13
CA LYS A 183 -7.43 -17.79 9.88
C LYS A 183 -8.56 -17.90 10.89
N ARG A 184 -8.88 -16.79 11.60
CA ARG A 184 -9.98 -16.76 12.58
C ARG A 184 -11.33 -16.96 11.91
N VAL A 185 -11.60 -16.26 10.82
CA VAL A 185 -12.86 -16.39 10.06
C VAL A 185 -13.04 -17.81 9.52
N LYS A 186 -11.98 -18.48 9.03
CA LYS A 186 -12.04 -19.88 8.59
C LYS A 186 -12.43 -20.86 9.72
N LYS A 187 -12.01 -20.56 10.95
CA LYS A 187 -12.31 -21.40 12.14
C LYS A 187 -13.66 -21.06 12.76
N ASP A 188 -14.05 -19.80 12.73
CA ASP A 188 -15.27 -19.28 13.35
C ASP A 188 -16.32 -18.96 12.29
N LYS A 189 -17.21 -19.94 12.05
CA LYS A 189 -18.22 -19.85 10.98
C LYS A 189 -19.27 -18.76 11.19
N ASN A 190 -19.39 -18.20 12.40
CA ASN A 190 -20.31 -17.10 12.72
C ASN A 190 -19.57 -15.79 12.95
N SER A 191 -18.57 -15.53 12.12
CA SER A 191 -17.74 -14.32 12.23
C SER A 191 -17.58 -13.58 10.91
N ILE A 192 -17.25 -12.31 11.03
CA ILE A 192 -16.87 -11.41 9.93
C ILE A 192 -15.42 -10.99 10.17
N GLY A 193 -14.59 -11.01 9.14
CA GLY A 193 -13.25 -10.43 9.15
C GLY A 193 -13.20 -9.15 8.33
N LEU A 194 -12.47 -8.16 8.78
CA LEU A 194 -12.20 -6.96 7.99
C LEU A 194 -10.75 -6.96 7.54
N VAL A 195 -10.53 -6.96 6.23
CA VAL A 195 -9.21 -7.04 5.58
C VAL A 195 -9.19 -6.22 4.29
N GLY A 196 -8.01 -5.91 3.77
CA GLY A 196 -7.83 -5.31 2.46
C GLY A 196 -8.22 -6.27 1.32
N LEU A 197 -8.62 -5.70 0.17
CA LEU A 197 -9.07 -6.48 -0.98
C LEU A 197 -8.01 -7.45 -1.49
N ASN A 198 -6.75 -7.02 -1.51
CA ASN A 198 -5.65 -7.89 -1.92
C ASN A 198 -5.54 -9.17 -1.07
N VAL A 199 -5.73 -9.06 0.25
CA VAL A 199 -5.77 -10.21 1.17
C VAL A 199 -7.05 -11.02 0.99
N ALA A 200 -8.19 -10.34 0.83
CA ALA A 200 -9.49 -10.99 0.63
C ALA A 200 -9.50 -11.87 -0.62
N ASN A 201 -8.99 -11.38 -1.77
CA ASN A 201 -8.93 -12.12 -3.04
C ASN A 201 -8.11 -13.42 -2.93
N ASN A 202 -7.08 -13.43 -2.09
CA ASN A 202 -6.22 -14.60 -1.89
C ASN A 202 -6.69 -15.53 -0.74
N SER A 203 -7.73 -15.15 0.00
CA SER A 203 -8.15 -15.82 1.24
C SER A 203 -8.97 -17.10 1.04
N LYS A 204 -9.63 -17.26 -0.11
CA LYS A 204 -10.70 -18.28 -0.36
C LYS A 204 -11.93 -18.10 0.54
N LEU A 205 -12.09 -16.96 1.19
CA LEU A 205 -13.31 -16.58 1.92
C LEU A 205 -14.30 -15.92 0.96
N LYS A 206 -15.56 -15.86 1.38
CA LYS A 206 -16.57 -15.09 0.65
C LYS A 206 -16.45 -13.60 1.01
N ILE A 207 -16.32 -12.74 0.01
CA ILE A 207 -16.34 -11.29 0.17
C ILE A 207 -17.78 -10.82 0.13
N LEU A 208 -18.21 -10.07 1.14
CA LEU A 208 -19.54 -9.47 1.19
C LEU A 208 -19.63 -8.24 0.30
N ARG A 209 -20.76 -8.05 -0.35
CA ARG A 209 -21.09 -6.75 -0.96
C ARG A 209 -21.41 -5.76 0.15
N ILE A 210 -20.90 -4.54 0.02
CA ILE A 210 -21.10 -3.47 1.01
C ILE A 210 -22.01 -2.41 0.42
N GLY A 211 -23.00 -1.99 1.20
CA GLY A 211 -23.90 -0.89 0.90
C GLY A 211 -23.87 0.16 1.98
N THR A 212 -24.56 1.26 1.73
CA THR A 212 -24.84 2.32 2.70
C THR A 212 -26.29 2.23 3.16
N ASP A 213 -26.65 2.97 4.21
CA ASP A 213 -28.05 3.06 4.67
C ASP A 213 -28.96 3.55 3.52
N GLU A 214 -30.17 2.98 3.42
CA GLU A 214 -31.14 3.29 2.36
C GLU A 214 -31.50 4.79 2.27
N ARG A 215 -31.30 5.51 3.35
CA ARG A 215 -31.54 6.97 3.41
C ARG A 215 -30.38 7.81 2.88
N SER A 216 -29.24 7.22 2.55
CA SER A 216 -28.13 7.92 1.90
C SER A 216 -28.38 8.09 0.40
N ALA A 217 -27.65 9.00 -0.24
CA ALA A 217 -27.75 9.25 -1.68
C ALA A 217 -27.48 8.00 -2.55
N THR A 218 -26.75 7.01 -2.01
CA THR A 218 -26.46 5.73 -2.66
C THR A 218 -27.16 4.55 -1.97
N GLY A 219 -28.15 4.81 -1.12
CA GLY A 219 -28.84 3.84 -0.29
C GLY A 219 -29.51 2.73 -1.07
N GLY A 220 -29.55 1.53 -0.50
CA GLY A 220 -30.14 0.34 -1.11
C GLY A 220 -29.29 -0.32 -2.20
N VAL A 221 -28.17 0.28 -2.62
CA VAL A 221 -27.22 -0.31 -3.58
C VAL A 221 -26.07 -0.99 -2.83
N TYR A 222 -25.72 -2.22 -3.26
CA TYR A 222 -24.63 -3.00 -2.68
C TYR A 222 -23.57 -3.25 -3.74
N TYR A 223 -22.36 -2.81 -3.47
CA TYR A 223 -21.22 -2.89 -4.38
C TYR A 223 -20.29 -4.05 -4.04
N GLU A 224 -19.82 -4.73 -5.05
CA GLU A 224 -18.64 -5.59 -4.95
C GLU A 224 -17.38 -4.72 -4.95
N PRO A 225 -16.30 -5.11 -4.24
CA PRO A 225 -15.05 -4.35 -4.29
C PRO A 225 -14.31 -4.63 -5.61
N ALA A 226 -14.87 -4.15 -6.73
CA ALA A 226 -14.27 -4.28 -8.05
C ALA A 226 -13.51 -3.01 -8.42
N ALA A 227 -12.40 -3.16 -9.15
CA ALA A 227 -11.51 -2.06 -9.54
C ALA A 227 -12.26 -0.86 -10.15
N GLY A 228 -13.36 -1.12 -10.89
CA GLY A 228 -14.24 -0.12 -11.43
C GLY A 228 -14.88 0.77 -10.38
N TYR A 229 -15.56 0.16 -9.43
CA TYR A 229 -16.23 0.88 -8.35
C TYR A 229 -15.24 1.58 -7.41
N LEU A 230 -14.01 1.03 -7.29
CA LEU A 230 -12.93 1.69 -6.55
C LEU A 230 -12.45 2.96 -7.23
N ALA A 231 -12.17 2.88 -8.53
CA ALA A 231 -11.66 4.03 -9.29
C ALA A 231 -12.71 5.14 -9.48
N ASN A 232 -14.00 4.79 -9.55
CA ASN A 232 -15.10 5.75 -9.68
C ASN A 232 -15.60 6.32 -8.34
N GLY A 233 -15.11 5.81 -7.21
CA GLY A 233 -15.56 6.27 -5.90
C GLY A 233 -16.92 5.73 -5.45
N GLU A 234 -17.44 4.67 -6.10
CA GLU A 234 -18.77 4.11 -5.81
C GLU A 234 -18.78 3.10 -4.67
N TYR A 235 -17.67 2.36 -4.46
CA TYR A 235 -17.57 1.43 -3.35
C TYR A 235 -17.48 2.18 -2.01
N PRO A 236 -18.29 1.85 -0.98
CA PRO A 236 -18.41 2.69 0.22
C PRO A 236 -17.15 2.78 1.09
N LEU A 237 -16.28 1.77 1.06
CA LEU A 237 -15.11 1.67 1.94
C LEU A 237 -13.80 1.61 1.13
N ILE A 238 -13.56 2.67 0.35
CA ILE A 238 -12.35 2.82 -0.46
C ILE A 238 -11.18 3.29 0.40
N ARG A 239 -10.01 2.66 0.19
CA ARG A 239 -8.74 3.08 0.76
C ARG A 239 -7.83 3.63 -0.34
N ALA A 240 -7.46 4.88 -0.26
CA ALA A 240 -6.41 5.41 -1.14
C ALA A 240 -5.03 4.95 -0.64
N CYS A 241 -4.19 4.48 -1.56
CA CYS A 241 -2.83 4.05 -1.29
C CYS A 241 -1.81 5.04 -1.84
N PHE A 242 -0.72 5.24 -1.12
CA PHE A 242 0.23 6.31 -1.37
C PHE A 242 1.67 5.81 -1.41
N ILE A 243 2.49 6.47 -2.22
CA ILE A 243 3.94 6.40 -2.18
C ILE A 243 4.42 7.63 -1.41
N LEU A 244 5.18 7.40 -0.35
CA LEU A 244 5.91 8.43 0.38
C LEU A 244 7.37 8.33 -0.09
N LEU A 245 7.91 9.41 -0.65
CA LEU A 245 9.26 9.45 -1.21
C LEU A 245 10.03 10.65 -0.65
N ASN A 246 11.12 10.36 0.06
CA ASN A 246 12.07 11.35 0.60
C ASN A 246 13.38 11.26 -0.18
N GLU A 247 13.38 11.74 -1.41
CA GLU A 247 14.53 11.68 -2.31
C GLU A 247 14.76 13.04 -2.96
N ILE A 248 15.98 13.56 -2.79
CA ILE A 248 16.44 14.80 -3.41
C ILE A 248 17.26 14.40 -4.64
N GLY A 249 16.73 14.64 -5.83
CA GLY A 249 17.34 14.22 -7.09
C GLY A 249 16.51 13.16 -7.82
N VAL A 250 17.15 12.48 -8.78
CA VAL A 250 16.52 11.46 -9.62
C VAL A 250 17.32 10.17 -9.47
N TYR A 251 16.90 9.34 -8.53
CA TYR A 251 17.51 8.05 -8.20
C TYR A 251 16.49 6.92 -8.36
N VAL A 252 16.83 5.72 -7.90
CA VAL A 252 16.01 4.51 -8.07
C VAL A 252 14.59 4.67 -7.45
N GLY A 253 14.45 5.40 -6.35
CA GLY A 253 13.15 5.67 -5.73
C GLY A 253 12.23 6.47 -6.66
N SER A 254 12.76 7.53 -7.30
CA SER A 254 12.02 8.31 -8.31
C SER A 254 11.71 7.47 -9.54
N GLY A 255 12.63 6.63 -10.00
CA GLY A 255 12.43 5.73 -11.13
C GLY A 255 11.36 4.69 -10.83
N PHE A 256 11.41 4.05 -9.66
CA PHE A 256 10.42 3.06 -9.23
C PHE A 256 9.04 3.70 -9.04
N THR A 257 8.97 4.90 -8.45
CA THR A 257 7.72 5.68 -8.35
C THR A 257 7.12 5.95 -9.72
N SER A 258 7.93 6.42 -10.69
CA SER A 258 7.49 6.67 -12.06
C SER A 258 6.99 5.40 -12.73
N TYR A 259 7.62 4.26 -12.47
CA TYR A 259 7.17 2.97 -12.99
C TYR A 259 5.85 2.52 -12.38
N ILE A 260 5.69 2.60 -11.05
CA ILE A 260 4.45 2.26 -10.35
C ILE A 260 3.27 3.06 -10.92
N THR A 261 3.49 4.36 -11.20
CA THR A 261 2.45 5.27 -11.69
C THR A 261 2.26 5.23 -13.21
N SER A 262 3.12 4.53 -13.95
CA SER A 262 3.02 4.33 -15.40
C SER A 262 1.90 3.35 -15.78
N SER A 263 1.56 3.31 -17.07
CA SER A 263 0.60 2.33 -17.59
C SER A 263 1.00 0.87 -17.31
N GLU A 264 2.29 0.54 -17.27
CA GLU A 264 2.80 -0.80 -16.96
C GLU A 264 2.54 -1.16 -15.50
N GLY A 265 2.96 -0.31 -14.57
CA GLY A 265 2.71 -0.50 -13.14
C GLY A 265 1.22 -0.55 -12.80
N GLN A 266 0.42 0.32 -13.43
CA GLN A 266 -1.03 0.38 -13.18
C GLN A 266 -1.79 -0.83 -13.77
N LYS A 267 -1.28 -1.50 -14.80
CA LYS A 267 -1.79 -2.80 -15.24
C LYS A 267 -1.57 -3.89 -14.20
N ILE A 268 -0.44 -3.87 -13.50
CA ILE A 268 -0.19 -4.80 -12.40
C ILE A 268 -1.15 -4.50 -11.24
N VAL A 269 -1.33 -3.23 -10.85
CA VAL A 269 -2.33 -2.81 -9.85
C VAL A 269 -3.70 -3.40 -10.20
N LEU A 270 -4.15 -3.22 -11.44
CA LEU A 270 -5.44 -3.74 -11.92
C LEU A 270 -5.52 -5.27 -11.86
N SER A 271 -4.42 -5.99 -12.16
CA SER A 271 -4.39 -7.46 -12.11
C SER A 271 -4.57 -8.04 -10.70
N TYR A 272 -4.28 -7.23 -9.67
CA TYR A 272 -4.56 -7.55 -8.26
C TYR A 272 -5.99 -7.17 -7.83
N GLY A 273 -6.82 -6.68 -8.75
CA GLY A 273 -8.21 -6.26 -8.49
C GLY A 273 -8.34 -4.87 -7.88
N LEU A 274 -7.23 -4.13 -7.73
CA LEU A 274 -7.20 -2.79 -7.16
C LEU A 274 -7.54 -1.73 -8.23
N GLY A 275 -8.03 -0.57 -7.79
CA GLY A 275 -8.35 0.56 -8.68
C GLY A 275 -7.10 1.37 -9.04
N PRO A 276 -6.66 1.43 -10.31
CA PRO A 276 -5.62 2.36 -10.73
C PRO A 276 -6.02 3.82 -10.45
N ALA A 277 -5.04 4.64 -10.02
CA ALA A 277 -5.31 6.05 -9.72
C ALA A 277 -4.65 7.03 -10.71
N THR A 278 -3.72 6.57 -11.53
CA THR A 278 -2.92 7.43 -12.42
C THR A 278 -3.17 7.22 -13.89
N VAL A 279 -3.93 6.17 -14.25
CA VAL A 279 -4.36 5.91 -15.62
C VAL A 279 -5.86 5.64 -15.67
N PRO A 280 -6.58 6.10 -16.72
CA PRO A 280 -8.01 5.86 -16.82
C PRO A 280 -8.28 4.37 -17.10
N ILE A 281 -9.31 3.83 -16.46
CA ILE A 281 -9.80 2.47 -16.73
C ILE A 281 -10.87 2.56 -17.82
N LYS A 282 -10.71 1.77 -18.88
CA LYS A 282 -11.77 1.59 -19.88
C LYS A 282 -12.76 0.52 -19.39
N TYR A 283 -13.98 0.92 -19.07
CA TYR A 283 -15.06 -0.02 -18.72
C TYR A 283 -15.74 -0.50 -19.97
N LYS A 284 -15.98 -1.80 -20.07
CA LYS A 284 -16.92 -2.38 -21.02
C LYS A 284 -18.19 -2.73 -20.24
N GLN A 285 -19.21 -1.92 -20.34
CA GLN A 285 -20.51 -2.22 -19.76
C GLN A 285 -21.12 -3.39 -20.54
N ILE A 286 -21.22 -4.55 -19.91
CA ILE A 286 -21.95 -5.68 -20.48
C ILE A 286 -23.40 -5.52 -20.02
N VAL A 287 -24.20 -4.89 -20.84
CA VAL A 287 -25.67 -4.86 -20.68
C VAL A 287 -26.19 -6.25 -21.00
N ARG A 288 -26.51 -7.06 -20.01
CA ARG A 288 -27.32 -8.26 -20.22
C ARG A 288 -28.75 -7.78 -20.41
N MET A 289 -29.23 -7.73 -21.65
CA MET A 289 -30.66 -7.65 -21.92
C MET A 289 -31.32 -8.89 -21.30
N ARG A 290 -32.31 -8.69 -20.43
CA ARG A 290 -33.17 -9.72 -19.89
C ARG A 290 -34.24 -10.07 -20.92
#